data_cb6d9b4d150b58e884887fc1b9d5bd21
#
_entry.id   cb6d9b4d150b58e884887fc1b9d5bd21
#
_cell.length_a   1.000
_cell.length_b   1.000
_cell.length_c   1.000
_cell.angle_alpha   90.00
_cell.angle_beta   90.00
_cell.angle_gamma   90.00
#
_symmetry.space_group_name_H-M   'P 1'
#
loop_
_entity.id
_entity.type
_entity.pdbx_description
1 polymer ?
#
loop_
_entity_poly.entity_id
_entity_poly.type
_entity_poly.pdbx_seq_one_letter_code
_entity_poly.pdbx_strand_id
1 'polypeptide(L)'
;MKVAYYLIHGIDAQRKPFMENQFQQFGITDVTWINYPNKYDPIPDGICIKPDLPRGHIACTYKHYLILKDIVEKQHPLAVIMEDNIEFKGNVPEALSRYLKDLPEDWDCVFDSNYLGMKFNGENSSVYKTGTSKGAHFIFLTLSAATKLYNNFLPFHEGSDHMYNYLFKKLNMNVYWAEPPNVNKIQRESTWLDHPNKKFKWLK
;
A
#
# COMPACT_ATOMS: atom_id res chain seq x y z
N MET A 1 -7.97 16.14 11.39
CA MET A 1 -8.47 15.40 10.19
C MET A 1 -8.59 13.94 10.56
N LYS A 2 -9.71 13.27 10.28
CA LYS A 2 -9.89 11.84 10.57
C LYS A 2 -9.18 11.01 9.48
N VAL A 3 -8.33 10.08 9.90
CA VAL A 3 -7.59 9.15 9.02
C VAL A 3 -8.23 7.78 9.14
N ALA A 4 -8.51 7.12 8.02
CA ALA A 4 -8.97 5.74 7.99
C ALA A 4 -7.76 4.80 7.78
N TYR A 5 -7.62 3.78 8.62
CA TYR A 5 -6.53 2.82 8.55
C TYR A 5 -7.01 1.48 8.03
N TYR A 6 -6.33 0.95 7.02
CA TYR A 6 -6.60 -0.35 6.41
C TYR A 6 -5.36 -1.22 6.45
N LEU A 7 -5.51 -2.48 6.83
CA LEU A 7 -4.43 -3.45 6.80
C LEU A 7 -4.80 -4.64 5.90
N ILE A 8 -4.00 -4.84 4.87
CA ILE A 8 -4.04 -6.05 4.05
C ILE A 8 -3.30 -7.14 4.81
N HIS A 9 -4.06 -8.15 5.26
CA HIS A 9 -3.50 -9.28 5.98
C HIS A 9 -3.55 -10.55 5.12
N GLY A 10 -2.44 -11.29 5.15
CA GLY A 10 -2.33 -12.60 4.51
C GLY A 10 -2.84 -13.74 5.40
N ILE A 11 -2.37 -14.95 5.10
CA ILE A 11 -2.73 -16.18 5.84
C ILE A 11 -1.76 -16.50 6.99
N ASP A 12 -0.73 -15.68 7.20
CA ASP A 12 0.28 -15.90 8.23
C ASP A 12 -0.23 -15.46 9.59
N ALA A 13 -0.66 -16.41 10.40
CA ALA A 13 -1.20 -16.16 11.74
C ALA A 13 -0.22 -15.45 12.69
N GLN A 14 1.10 -15.52 12.45
CA GLN A 14 2.10 -14.85 13.29
C GLN A 14 2.18 -13.35 13.03
N ARG A 15 1.77 -12.89 11.85
CA ARG A 15 1.79 -11.46 11.49
C ARG A 15 0.72 -10.66 12.21
N LYS A 16 -0.42 -11.28 12.50
CA LYS A 16 -1.52 -10.60 13.17
C LYS A 16 -1.11 -10.04 14.55
N PRO A 17 -0.64 -10.84 15.51
CA PRO A 17 -0.23 -10.31 16.82
C PRO A 17 0.96 -9.34 16.72
N PHE A 18 1.84 -9.52 15.74
CA PHE A 18 2.92 -8.56 15.48
C PHE A 18 2.39 -7.18 15.08
N MET A 19 1.42 -7.12 14.17
CA MET A 19 0.81 -5.85 13.75
C MET A 19 -0.05 -5.23 14.86
N GLU A 20 -0.81 -6.03 15.61
CA GLU A 20 -1.61 -5.57 16.76
C GLU A 20 -0.72 -4.91 17.84
N ASN A 21 0.43 -5.51 18.15
CA ASN A 21 1.40 -4.93 19.08
C ASN A 21 1.95 -3.57 18.58
N GLN A 22 2.27 -3.46 17.29
CA GLN A 22 2.71 -2.19 16.71
C GLN A 22 1.60 -1.13 16.76
N PHE A 23 0.35 -1.48 16.45
CA PHE A 23 -0.76 -0.55 16.55
C PHE A 23 -0.95 -0.04 17.96
N GLN A 24 -0.88 -0.92 18.97
CA GLN A 24 -0.94 -0.53 20.37
C GLN A 24 0.23 0.41 20.74
N GLN A 25 1.45 0.07 20.35
CA GLN A 25 2.66 0.86 20.65
C GLN A 25 2.58 2.28 20.07
N PHE A 26 2.05 2.44 18.87
CA PHE A 26 2.00 3.72 18.15
C PHE A 26 0.62 4.40 18.21
N GLY A 27 -0.30 3.90 19.02
CA GLY A 27 -1.63 4.51 19.24
C GLY A 27 -2.51 4.51 17.99
N ILE A 28 -2.36 3.55 17.10
CA ILE A 28 -3.21 3.38 15.91
C ILE A 28 -4.43 2.55 16.31
N THR A 29 -5.60 3.14 16.22
CA THR A 29 -6.88 2.52 16.56
C THR A 29 -7.77 2.39 15.32
N ASP A 30 -8.84 1.63 15.44
CA ASP A 30 -9.89 1.51 14.41
C ASP A 30 -9.35 1.04 13.03
N VAL A 31 -8.40 0.09 13.04
CA VAL A 31 -7.85 -0.50 11.82
C VAL A 31 -8.84 -1.48 11.20
N THR A 32 -9.19 -1.25 9.94
CA THR A 32 -9.99 -2.18 9.14
C THR A 32 -9.08 -3.25 8.53
N TRP A 33 -9.26 -4.50 8.96
CA TRP A 33 -8.50 -5.65 8.48
C TRP A 33 -9.12 -6.25 7.23
N ILE A 34 -8.37 -6.34 6.15
CA ILE A 34 -8.80 -6.97 4.89
C ILE A 34 -8.17 -8.36 4.79
N ASN A 35 -8.88 -9.35 5.31
CA ASN A 35 -8.43 -10.74 5.37
C ASN A 35 -8.83 -11.56 4.14
N TYR A 36 -9.85 -11.13 3.42
CA TYR A 36 -10.43 -11.83 2.28
C TYR A 36 -10.37 -10.97 1.00
N PRO A 37 -10.15 -11.59 -0.19
CA PRO A 37 -9.79 -12.99 -0.40
C PRO A 37 -8.32 -13.27 -0.09
N ASN A 38 -7.98 -14.53 0.18
CA ASN A 38 -6.61 -15.02 0.15
C ASN A 38 -6.35 -15.85 -1.12
N LYS A 39 -5.15 -16.39 -1.30
CA LYS A 39 -4.77 -17.08 -2.54
C LYS A 39 -5.55 -18.38 -2.83
N TYR A 40 -6.27 -18.92 -1.86
CA TYR A 40 -7.07 -20.14 -2.01
C TYR A 40 -8.56 -19.84 -2.22
N ASP A 41 -8.98 -18.62 -1.94
CA ASP A 41 -10.39 -18.23 -2.06
C ASP A 41 -10.81 -17.97 -3.51
N PRO A 42 -12.08 -18.14 -3.82
CA PRO A 42 -12.62 -17.73 -5.12
C PRO A 42 -12.52 -16.21 -5.28
N ILE A 43 -12.10 -15.81 -6.46
CA ILE A 43 -12.01 -14.42 -6.86
C ILE A 43 -12.97 -14.22 -8.04
N PRO A 44 -13.77 -13.15 -8.08
CA PRO A 44 -14.74 -12.94 -9.16
C PRO A 44 -14.08 -12.96 -10.54
N ASP A 45 -14.77 -13.53 -11.52
CA ASP A 45 -14.30 -13.55 -12.89
C ASP A 45 -14.20 -12.14 -13.48
N GLY A 46 -13.27 -11.96 -14.39
CA GLY A 46 -13.10 -10.70 -15.13
C GLY A 46 -12.40 -9.56 -14.37
N ILE A 47 -12.07 -9.72 -13.08
CA ILE A 47 -11.34 -8.67 -12.34
C ILE A 47 -9.84 -8.64 -12.64
N CYS A 48 -9.27 -9.75 -13.09
CA CYS A 48 -7.88 -9.86 -13.55
C CYS A 48 -7.86 -10.42 -14.96
N ILE A 49 -7.18 -9.74 -15.88
CA ILE A 49 -7.06 -10.15 -17.29
C ILE A 49 -5.69 -10.73 -17.64
N LYS A 50 -4.84 -10.97 -16.66
CA LYS A 50 -3.53 -11.63 -16.82
C LYS A 50 -3.55 -13.02 -16.17
N PRO A 51 -3.83 -14.07 -16.94
CA PRO A 51 -4.10 -15.41 -16.40
C PRO A 51 -2.89 -16.10 -15.75
N ASP A 52 -1.67 -15.65 -16.07
CA ASP A 52 -0.41 -16.16 -15.52
C ASP A 52 0.04 -15.43 -14.26
N LEU A 53 -0.71 -14.43 -13.80
CA LEU A 53 -0.40 -13.75 -12.54
C LEU A 53 -0.64 -14.72 -11.36
N PRO A 54 0.34 -14.88 -10.45
CA PRO A 54 0.18 -15.78 -9.30
C PRO A 54 -1.07 -15.44 -8.47
N ARG A 55 -1.81 -16.44 -8.02
CA ARG A 55 -3.07 -16.25 -7.26
C ARG A 55 -2.91 -15.36 -6.03
N GLY A 56 -1.77 -15.46 -5.35
CA GLY A 56 -1.46 -14.57 -4.22
C GLY A 56 -1.35 -13.11 -4.64
N HIS A 57 -0.75 -12.82 -5.80
CA HIS A 57 -0.70 -11.45 -6.34
C HIS A 57 -2.10 -10.96 -6.73
N ILE A 58 -2.91 -11.81 -7.36
CA ILE A 58 -4.31 -11.48 -7.69
C ILE A 58 -5.09 -11.13 -6.43
N ALA A 59 -5.01 -11.98 -5.40
CA ALA A 59 -5.70 -11.76 -4.12
C ALA A 59 -5.24 -10.46 -3.43
N CYS A 60 -3.93 -10.19 -3.40
CA CYS A 60 -3.39 -8.96 -2.82
C CYS A 60 -3.87 -7.72 -3.59
N THR A 61 -3.76 -7.73 -4.91
CA THR A 61 -4.19 -6.62 -5.78
C THR A 61 -5.68 -6.37 -5.64
N TYR A 62 -6.48 -7.42 -5.54
CA TYR A 62 -7.92 -7.28 -5.34
C TYR A 62 -8.27 -6.69 -3.96
N LYS A 63 -7.50 -7.00 -2.91
CA LYS A 63 -7.67 -6.35 -1.60
C LYS A 63 -7.41 -4.84 -1.66
N HIS A 64 -6.41 -4.40 -2.42
CA HIS A 64 -6.20 -2.96 -2.67
C HIS A 64 -7.44 -2.33 -3.32
N TYR A 65 -8.01 -2.98 -4.34
CA TYR A 65 -9.27 -2.51 -4.96
C TYR A 65 -10.42 -2.42 -3.95
N LEU A 66 -10.61 -3.44 -3.10
CA LEU A 66 -11.67 -3.44 -2.08
C LEU A 66 -11.50 -2.31 -1.07
N ILE A 67 -10.26 -1.98 -0.70
CA ILE A 67 -9.95 -0.82 0.15
C ILE A 67 -10.31 0.48 -0.55
N LEU A 68 -9.89 0.65 -1.82
CA LEU A 68 -10.24 1.84 -2.60
C LEU A 68 -11.76 2.03 -2.69
N LYS A 69 -12.51 0.94 -2.91
CA LYS A 69 -13.98 0.93 -2.88
C LYS A 69 -14.52 1.43 -1.55
N ASP A 70 -14.05 0.87 -0.44
CA ASP A 70 -14.52 1.21 0.92
C ASP A 70 -14.21 2.68 1.28
N ILE A 71 -13.02 3.19 0.91
CA ILE A 71 -12.65 4.60 1.10
C ILE A 71 -13.64 5.53 0.38
N VAL A 72 -13.98 5.18 -0.87
CA VAL A 72 -14.92 5.98 -1.69
C VAL A 72 -16.34 5.90 -1.15
N GLU A 73 -16.84 4.70 -0.84
CA GLU A 73 -18.20 4.50 -0.31
C GLU A 73 -18.40 5.21 1.05
N LYS A 74 -17.39 5.19 1.93
CA LYS A 74 -17.43 5.83 3.25
C LYS A 74 -16.99 7.29 3.25
N GLN A 75 -16.57 7.82 2.10
CA GLN A 75 -16.12 9.20 1.94
C GLN A 75 -14.98 9.58 2.92
N HIS A 76 -14.01 8.70 3.11
CA HIS A 76 -12.87 8.99 3.97
C HIS A 76 -11.95 10.03 3.34
N PRO A 77 -11.76 11.21 3.96
CA PRO A 77 -10.97 12.30 3.34
C PRO A 77 -9.50 11.94 3.17
N LEU A 78 -8.99 11.07 4.06
CA LEU A 78 -7.63 10.56 4.04
C LEU A 78 -7.62 9.10 4.53
N ALA A 79 -6.88 8.26 3.85
CA ALA A 79 -6.69 6.87 4.22
C ALA A 79 -5.22 6.46 4.22
N VAL A 80 -4.91 5.45 5.02
CA VAL A 80 -3.63 4.73 5.05
C VAL A 80 -3.90 3.28 4.69
N ILE A 81 -3.24 2.80 3.63
CA ILE A 81 -3.25 1.38 3.24
C ILE A 81 -1.92 0.78 3.68
N MET A 82 -1.99 -0.33 4.41
CA MET A 82 -0.83 -1.04 4.94
C MET A 82 -0.87 -2.50 4.51
N GLU A 83 0.31 -3.10 4.29
CA GLU A 83 0.48 -4.56 4.24
C GLU A 83 1.06 -5.07 5.56
N ASP A 84 0.83 -6.33 5.90
CA ASP A 84 1.21 -6.94 7.20
C ASP A 84 2.69 -7.34 7.32
N ASN A 85 3.53 -6.91 6.37
CA ASN A 85 4.96 -7.16 6.31
C ASN A 85 5.80 -5.91 6.57
N ILE A 86 5.29 -5.00 7.38
CA ILE A 86 5.95 -3.73 7.73
C ILE A 86 6.28 -3.62 9.22
N GLU A 87 7.26 -2.78 9.51
CA GLU A 87 7.63 -2.37 10.86
C GLU A 87 7.64 -0.84 10.92
N PHE A 88 6.91 -0.25 11.89
CA PHE A 88 6.96 1.18 12.12
C PHE A 88 8.27 1.59 12.80
N LYS A 89 8.83 2.72 12.37
CA LYS A 89 10.01 3.35 12.99
C LYS A 89 9.65 4.52 13.90
N GLY A 90 8.42 5.00 13.78
CA GLY A 90 7.91 6.12 14.57
C GLY A 90 6.39 6.24 14.48
N ASN A 91 5.88 7.29 15.08
CA ASN A 91 4.45 7.58 15.13
C ASN A 91 3.93 7.99 13.76
N VAL A 92 2.92 7.26 13.24
CA VAL A 92 2.33 7.49 11.92
C VAL A 92 1.61 8.84 11.82
N PRO A 93 0.77 9.26 12.78
CA PRO A 93 0.18 10.60 12.80
C PRO A 93 1.20 11.75 12.78
N GLU A 94 2.32 11.60 13.48
CA GLU A 94 3.41 12.61 13.48
C GLU A 94 4.13 12.65 12.14
N ALA A 95 4.41 11.48 11.56
CA ALA A 95 5.00 11.38 10.21
C ALA A 95 4.10 12.05 9.17
N LEU A 96 2.80 11.73 9.18
CA LEU A 96 1.83 12.36 8.32
C LEU A 96 1.78 13.88 8.51
N SER A 97 1.78 14.37 9.75
CA SER A 97 1.78 15.80 10.04
C SER A 97 3.03 16.51 9.50
N ARG A 98 4.17 15.81 9.47
CA ARG A 98 5.40 16.31 8.85
C ARG A 98 5.26 16.38 7.33
N TYR A 99 4.75 15.31 6.69
CA TYR A 99 4.58 15.27 5.24
C TYR A 99 3.61 16.34 4.74
N LEU A 100 2.50 16.55 5.44
CA LEU A 100 1.49 17.55 5.06
C LEU A 100 2.01 19.00 5.05
N LYS A 101 3.13 19.29 5.73
CA LYS A 101 3.76 20.62 5.67
C LYS A 101 4.50 20.87 4.36
N ASP A 102 5.02 19.80 3.76
CA ASP A 102 5.85 19.85 2.57
C ASP A 102 5.09 19.47 1.29
N LEU A 103 3.90 18.88 1.43
CA LEU A 103 3.05 18.49 0.30
C LEU A 103 2.29 19.69 -0.26
N PRO A 104 2.17 19.82 -1.59
CA PRO A 104 1.27 20.79 -2.20
C PRO A 104 -0.20 20.38 -1.97
N GLU A 105 -1.14 21.32 -2.14
CA GLU A 105 -2.56 21.05 -1.89
C GLU A 105 -3.16 19.96 -2.81
N ASP A 106 -2.60 19.80 -4.01
CA ASP A 106 -3.07 18.88 -5.06
C ASP A 106 -2.40 17.50 -5.03
N TRP A 107 -1.75 17.12 -3.91
CA TRP A 107 -1.16 15.80 -3.79
C TRP A 107 -2.21 14.67 -3.82
N ASP A 108 -1.88 13.56 -4.46
CA ASP A 108 -2.74 12.38 -4.56
C ASP A 108 -2.35 11.31 -3.54
N CYS A 109 -1.08 10.90 -3.50
CA CYS A 109 -0.60 9.87 -2.58
C CYS A 109 0.88 10.02 -2.21
N VAL A 110 1.23 9.47 -1.02
CA VAL A 110 2.59 9.38 -0.50
C VAL A 110 2.91 7.93 -0.18
N PHE A 111 4.03 7.43 -0.69
CA PHE A 111 4.59 6.12 -0.32
C PHE A 111 5.64 6.30 0.76
N ASP A 112 5.44 5.62 1.87
CA ASP A 112 6.35 5.67 3.03
C ASP A 112 6.90 4.27 3.30
N SER A 113 8.07 3.97 2.74
CA SER A 113 8.72 2.68 2.90
C SER A 113 10.20 2.77 2.54
N ASN A 114 11.03 1.93 3.18
CA ASN A 114 12.44 1.75 2.81
C ASN A 114 12.65 0.68 1.71
N TYR A 115 11.62 0.34 0.96
CA TYR A 115 11.67 -0.74 -0.02
C TYR A 115 12.78 -0.56 -1.05
N LEU A 116 13.54 -1.64 -1.29
CA LEU A 116 14.68 -1.71 -2.21
C LEU A 116 15.82 -0.70 -1.92
N GLY A 117 15.85 -0.09 -0.73
CA GLY A 117 16.85 0.92 -0.40
C GLY A 117 16.78 2.18 -1.27
N MET A 118 15.68 2.37 -1.99
CA MET A 118 15.46 3.57 -2.82
C MET A 118 15.38 4.79 -1.93
N LYS A 119 16.21 5.78 -2.21
CA LYS A 119 16.29 7.04 -1.45
C LYS A 119 16.27 8.21 -2.42
N PHE A 120 15.71 9.31 -1.98
CA PHE A 120 15.89 10.61 -2.61
C PHE A 120 16.99 11.37 -1.86
N ASN A 121 18.02 11.82 -2.56
CA ASN A 121 19.05 12.71 -2.02
C ASN A 121 18.61 14.15 -2.32
N GLY A 122 17.62 14.62 -1.60
CA GLY A 122 17.07 15.96 -1.74
C GLY A 122 17.26 16.78 -0.45
N GLU A 123 17.26 18.10 -0.61
CA GLU A 123 17.50 19.04 0.48
C GLU A 123 16.18 19.36 1.22
N ASN A 124 16.19 19.27 2.54
CA ASN A 124 15.22 19.90 3.46
C ASN A 124 13.71 19.63 3.28
N SER A 125 13.30 18.62 2.52
CA SER A 125 11.90 18.20 2.42
C SER A 125 11.69 16.81 2.98
N SER A 126 10.54 16.57 3.59
CA SER A 126 10.14 15.25 4.07
C SER A 126 9.43 14.41 3.00
N VAL A 127 9.14 14.99 1.84
CA VAL A 127 8.50 14.31 0.69
C VAL A 127 9.11 14.77 -0.64
N TYR A 128 9.20 13.84 -1.59
CA TYR A 128 9.78 14.10 -2.91
C TYR A 128 8.84 13.65 -4.00
N LYS A 129 8.55 14.54 -4.97
CA LYS A 129 7.69 14.24 -6.10
C LYS A 129 8.31 13.13 -6.95
N THR A 130 7.49 12.14 -7.29
CA THR A 130 7.87 11.00 -8.13
C THR A 130 6.70 10.62 -9.04
N GLY A 131 6.92 9.72 -9.99
CA GLY A 131 5.85 9.14 -10.82
C GLY A 131 5.62 7.65 -10.55
N THR A 132 6.26 7.11 -9.50
CA THR A 132 6.28 5.67 -9.23
C THR A 132 5.98 5.34 -7.78
N SER A 133 5.45 4.14 -7.54
CA SER A 133 5.33 3.58 -6.20
C SER A 133 6.70 3.25 -5.60
N LYS A 134 6.73 3.14 -4.29
CA LYS A 134 7.87 2.61 -3.51
C LYS A 134 7.49 1.25 -2.90
N GLY A 135 6.93 0.35 -3.75
CA GLY A 135 6.16 -0.80 -3.30
C GLY A 135 4.77 -0.40 -2.78
N ALA A 136 3.85 -1.34 -2.59
CA ALA A 136 2.49 -1.03 -2.13
C ALA A 136 2.28 -1.27 -0.63
N HIS A 137 3.36 -1.26 0.17
CA HIS A 137 3.34 -1.71 1.56
C HIS A 137 2.76 -0.70 2.54
N PHE A 138 2.92 0.60 2.25
CA PHE A 138 2.43 1.68 3.08
C PHE A 138 2.17 2.92 2.25
N ILE A 139 0.91 3.30 2.16
CA ILE A 139 0.44 4.36 1.25
C ILE A 139 -0.51 5.27 2.01
N PHE A 140 -0.22 6.58 2.02
CA PHE A 140 -1.21 7.61 2.32
C PHE A 140 -1.87 8.04 1.02
N LEU A 141 -3.21 8.19 1.03
CA LEU A 141 -3.92 8.69 -0.14
C LEU A 141 -5.15 9.52 0.24
N THR A 142 -5.43 10.53 -0.59
CA THR A 142 -6.60 11.38 -0.46
C THR A 142 -7.85 10.68 -1.00
N LEU A 143 -9.05 11.15 -0.61
CA LEU A 143 -10.31 10.66 -1.20
C LEU A 143 -10.36 10.87 -2.72
N SER A 144 -9.85 12.01 -3.21
CA SER A 144 -9.76 12.27 -4.64
C SER A 144 -8.91 11.22 -5.36
N ALA A 145 -7.73 10.90 -4.80
CA ALA A 145 -6.85 9.86 -5.33
C ALA A 145 -7.52 8.48 -5.30
N ALA A 146 -8.15 8.12 -4.18
CA ALA A 146 -8.87 6.86 -4.06
C ALA A 146 -9.98 6.73 -5.11
N THR A 147 -10.72 7.82 -5.38
CA THR A 147 -11.78 7.87 -6.38
C THR A 147 -11.23 7.68 -7.80
N LYS A 148 -10.14 8.40 -8.15
CA LYS A 148 -9.47 8.23 -9.44
C LYS A 148 -9.01 6.79 -9.66
N LEU A 149 -8.36 6.21 -8.65
CA LEU A 149 -7.86 4.84 -8.69
C LEU A 149 -9.00 3.84 -8.78
N TYR A 150 -9.99 3.90 -7.90
CA TYR A 150 -11.14 2.99 -7.86
C TYR A 150 -11.85 2.90 -9.22
N ASN A 151 -12.15 4.03 -9.86
CA ASN A 151 -12.86 4.08 -11.13
C ASN A 151 -12.05 3.53 -12.32
N ASN A 152 -10.74 3.31 -12.15
CA ASN A 152 -9.84 2.85 -13.21
C ASN A 152 -9.10 1.54 -12.87
N PHE A 153 -9.33 0.96 -11.69
CA PHE A 153 -8.52 -0.16 -11.20
C PHE A 153 -8.85 -1.48 -11.90
N LEU A 154 -10.13 -1.70 -12.19
CA LEU A 154 -10.58 -2.95 -12.81
C LEU A 154 -10.82 -2.81 -14.32
N PRO A 155 -10.58 -3.87 -15.10
CA PRO A 155 -9.86 -5.07 -14.68
C PRO A 155 -8.36 -4.78 -14.53
N PHE A 156 -7.70 -5.37 -13.52
CA PHE A 156 -6.25 -5.22 -13.38
C PHE A 156 -5.49 -6.31 -14.17
N HIS A 157 -4.21 -6.01 -14.47
CA HIS A 157 -3.36 -6.88 -15.29
C HIS A 157 -1.94 -7.04 -14.70
N GLU A 158 -1.69 -6.46 -13.54
CA GLU A 158 -0.41 -6.53 -12.83
C GLU A 158 -0.63 -6.69 -11.31
N GLY A 159 0.45 -6.99 -10.58
CA GLY A 159 0.46 -6.89 -9.12
C GLY A 159 0.26 -5.46 -8.63
N SER A 160 -0.11 -5.28 -7.37
CA SER A 160 -0.56 -4.01 -6.80
C SER A 160 0.37 -2.83 -7.08
N ASP A 161 1.68 -2.96 -6.84
CA ASP A 161 2.67 -1.91 -7.04
C ASP A 161 2.83 -1.51 -8.51
N HIS A 162 2.85 -2.47 -9.43
CA HIS A 162 2.88 -2.24 -10.88
C HIS A 162 1.56 -1.65 -11.39
N MET A 163 0.42 -2.12 -10.84
CA MET A 163 -0.89 -1.56 -11.19
C MET A 163 -1.00 -0.10 -10.76
N TYR A 164 -0.52 0.26 -9.58
CA TYR A 164 -0.43 1.66 -9.15
C TYR A 164 0.45 2.48 -10.11
N ASN A 165 1.64 2.00 -10.49
CA ASN A 165 2.51 2.71 -11.42
C ASN A 165 1.85 2.96 -12.78
N TYR A 166 1.12 1.96 -13.30
CA TYR A 166 0.34 2.12 -14.52
C TYR A 166 -0.72 3.21 -14.39
N LEU A 167 -1.49 3.18 -13.29
CA LEU A 167 -2.57 4.14 -13.05
C LEU A 167 -2.05 5.55 -12.77
N PHE A 168 -0.95 5.71 -12.05
CA PHE A 168 -0.35 7.02 -11.81
C PHE A 168 0.01 7.72 -13.11
N LYS A 169 0.63 6.99 -14.03
CA LYS A 169 0.95 7.52 -15.35
C LYS A 169 -0.31 7.80 -16.18
N LYS A 170 -1.25 6.85 -16.24
CA LYS A 170 -2.50 6.99 -17.01
C LYS A 170 -3.35 8.18 -16.56
N LEU A 171 -3.41 8.43 -15.24
CA LEU A 171 -4.28 9.42 -14.62
C LEU A 171 -3.54 10.72 -14.27
N ASN A 172 -2.27 10.84 -14.63
CA ASN A 172 -1.40 11.99 -14.31
C ASN A 172 -1.47 12.39 -12.82
N MET A 173 -1.23 11.43 -11.94
CA MET A 173 -1.36 11.62 -10.50
C MET A 173 -0.12 12.26 -9.87
N ASN A 174 -0.32 13.07 -8.84
CA ASN A 174 0.73 13.69 -8.04
C ASN A 174 1.17 12.74 -6.91
N VAL A 175 2.24 12.00 -7.16
CA VAL A 175 2.77 10.95 -6.29
C VAL A 175 4.07 11.38 -5.65
N TYR A 176 4.25 11.05 -4.37
CA TYR A 176 5.41 11.43 -3.57
C TYR A 176 6.00 10.23 -2.82
N TRP A 177 7.29 10.28 -2.51
CA TRP A 177 7.95 9.41 -1.56
C TRP A 177 8.30 10.16 -0.30
N ALA A 178 8.06 9.56 0.87
CA ALA A 178 8.50 10.07 2.16
C ALA A 178 9.99 9.75 2.41
N GLU A 179 10.75 10.73 2.90
CA GLU A 179 12.14 10.58 3.32
C GLU A 179 12.46 11.45 4.55
N PRO A 180 13.09 10.92 5.58
CA PRO A 180 13.33 9.49 5.76
C PRO A 180 12.03 8.72 5.95
N PRO A 181 11.98 7.45 5.50
CA PRO A 181 10.78 6.64 5.65
C PRO A 181 10.50 6.32 7.13
N ASN A 182 9.22 6.37 7.49
CA ASN A 182 8.74 6.01 8.83
C ASN A 182 8.45 4.51 8.95
N VAL A 183 8.45 3.79 7.83
CA VAL A 183 8.11 2.38 7.75
C VAL A 183 9.20 1.59 7.07
N ASN A 184 9.61 0.46 7.67
CA ASN A 184 10.46 -0.53 7.04
C ASN A 184 9.62 -1.69 6.51
N LYS A 185 9.95 -2.15 5.30
CA LYS A 185 9.50 -3.46 4.85
C LYS A 185 10.31 -4.54 5.55
N ILE A 186 9.61 -5.50 6.18
CA ILE A 186 10.25 -6.67 6.78
C ILE A 186 10.45 -7.71 5.68
N GLN A 187 11.68 -8.19 5.54
CA GLN A 187 11.99 -9.34 4.69
C GLN A 187 11.53 -10.62 5.41
N ARG A 188 10.29 -11.04 5.14
CA ARG A 188 9.77 -12.35 5.55
C ARG A 188 9.45 -13.15 4.30
N GLU A 189 9.32 -14.47 4.44
CA GLU A 189 8.83 -15.32 3.36
C GLU A 189 7.50 -14.79 2.85
N SER A 190 7.37 -14.71 1.53
CA SER A 190 6.15 -14.19 0.91
C SER A 190 5.02 -15.20 1.11
N THR A 191 3.96 -14.80 1.79
CA THR A 191 2.74 -15.61 1.94
C THR A 191 1.93 -15.70 0.63
N TRP A 192 2.28 -14.88 -0.35
CA TRP A 192 1.61 -14.80 -1.66
C TRP A 192 2.11 -15.83 -2.66
N LEU A 193 3.31 -16.40 -2.45
CA LEU A 193 3.90 -17.36 -3.38
C LEU A 193 3.41 -18.78 -3.09
N ASP A 194 3.15 -19.54 -4.15
CA ASP A 194 2.70 -20.92 -4.06
C ASP A 194 3.83 -21.89 -3.68
N HIS A 195 5.10 -21.45 -3.81
CA HIS A 195 6.28 -22.23 -3.44
C HIS A 195 7.26 -21.37 -2.63
N PRO A 196 7.49 -21.69 -1.34
CA PRO A 196 8.39 -20.95 -0.46
C PRO A 196 9.86 -20.95 -0.92
N ASN A 197 10.26 -21.86 -1.83
CA ASN A 197 11.64 -22.05 -2.23
C ASN A 197 12.02 -21.50 -3.61
N LYS A 198 11.14 -20.81 -4.34
CA LYS A 198 11.56 -20.07 -5.54
C LYS A 198 12.21 -18.76 -5.13
N LYS A 199 13.53 -18.78 -4.87
CA LYS A 199 14.34 -17.57 -4.81
C LYS A 199 14.10 -16.79 -6.10
N PHE A 200 13.54 -15.58 -6.00
CA PHE A 200 13.40 -14.71 -7.15
C PHE A 200 14.79 -14.38 -7.71
N LYS A 201 15.03 -14.75 -8.96
CA LYS A 201 16.22 -14.37 -9.73
C LYS A 201 16.18 -12.90 -10.23
N TRP A 202 15.58 -12.01 -9.46
CA TRP A 202 15.43 -10.60 -9.85
C TRP A 202 16.59 -9.70 -9.39
N LEU A 203 17.53 -10.27 -8.62
CA LEU A 203 18.70 -9.54 -8.14
C LEU A 203 19.94 -10.05 -8.85
N LYS A 204 20.14 -9.62 -10.06
CA LYS A 204 21.46 -9.46 -10.69
C LYS A 204 21.51 -8.11 -11.38
#